data_8cc694e19d5f4e795140901e765509e5
#
_entry.id   8cc694e19d5f4e795140901e765509e5
#
_cell.length_a   1.000
_cell.length_b   1.000
_cell.length_c   1.000
_cell.angle_alpha   90.00
_cell.angle_beta   90.00
_cell.angle_gamma   90.00
#
_symmetry.space_group_name_H-M   'P 1'
#
loop_
_entity.id
_entity.type
_entity.pdbx_description
1 polymer ?
#
loop_
_entity_poly.entity_id
_entity_poly.type
_entity_poly.pdbx_seq_one_letter_code
_entity_poly.pdbx_strand_id
1 'polypeptide(L)'
;MSEEKRSAEFGGRGSTADPGTPLAQGLYDPALDKDSCGVGFIADIKGRKSHQLIEDGLRILCNLEHRGAVGADPRMGDGAGILVQIPHKFFAKKTIELGIKLPKPGEYAVGYLFMPVEPSWRQIIRDIYAEVIAREGLTLLGWRDVPTDNSTLGESVKPTEPKHMQVFIGHGKKKFSEGEFERRLYILRKSISNAIYRRRERHTAGYYPVSISCRTVIYKGMFLADQLGAYYPDLHDAGFESALALVHQRFSTNTFPTWSLAHPYR
;
A
#
# COMPACT_ATOMS: atom_id res chain seq x y z
N MET A 1 51.78 13.24 43.53
CA MET A 1 52.18 13.05 42.11
C MET A 1 51.12 12.17 41.49
N SER A 2 50.10 12.68 41.16
CA SER A 2 49.46 13.37 40.02
C SER A 2 48.81 12.38 39.07
N GLU A 3 47.54 12.07 39.39
CA GLU A 3 46.53 11.54 38.46
C GLU A 3 46.14 12.66 37.46
N GLU A 4 46.93 12.93 36.53
CA GLU A 4 46.59 13.80 35.39
C GLU A 4 47.30 13.24 34.15
N LYS A 5 46.50 12.71 33.25
CA LYS A 5 46.72 12.49 31.80
C LYS A 5 46.24 11.11 31.32
N ARG A 6 44.93 10.94 31.24
CA ARG A 6 44.31 10.04 30.27
C ARG A 6 42.96 10.55 29.79
N SER A 7 42.93 11.76 29.29
CA SER A 7 41.80 12.29 28.55
C SER A 7 42.34 12.97 27.28
N ALA A 8 42.70 12.17 26.29
CA ALA A 8 42.87 12.70 24.95
C ALA A 8 42.74 11.57 23.92
N GLU A 9 42.00 11.91 22.91
CA GLU A 9 41.91 11.21 21.64
C GLU A 9 40.84 10.11 21.49
N PHE A 10 39.57 10.48 21.67
CA PHE A 10 38.59 10.04 20.71
C PHE A 10 38.54 11.08 19.59
N GLY A 11 39.35 10.84 18.58
CA GLY A 11 39.42 11.62 17.37
C GLY A 11 38.01 11.76 16.76
N GLY A 12 37.60 13.00 16.57
CA GLY A 12 36.40 13.33 15.85
C GLY A 12 36.39 12.65 14.49
N ARG A 13 35.48 11.71 14.29
CA ARG A 13 35.10 11.29 12.95
C ARG A 13 34.44 12.53 12.33
N GLY A 14 35.15 13.13 11.38
CA GLY A 14 34.58 14.17 10.54
C GLY A 14 33.27 13.65 10.00
N SER A 15 32.18 14.32 10.35
CA SER A 15 30.87 14.14 9.72
C SER A 15 31.05 14.43 8.24
N THR A 16 31.18 13.39 7.42
CA THR A 16 30.87 13.49 6.01
C THR A 16 29.35 13.69 5.97
N ALA A 17 28.91 14.95 5.92
CA ALA A 17 27.52 15.29 5.73
C ALA A 17 27.04 14.52 4.49
N ASP A 18 26.01 13.70 4.66
CA ASP A 18 25.34 13.01 3.56
C ASP A 18 24.85 14.10 2.58
N PRO A 19 25.21 14.04 1.26
CA PRO A 19 24.87 15.09 0.31
C PRO A 19 23.37 15.18 0.01
N GLY A 20 22.55 15.29 0.94
CA GLY A 20 21.07 15.43 0.89
C GLY A 20 20.49 15.83 2.24
N THR A 21 21.29 15.77 3.29
CA THR A 21 20.83 16.12 4.63
C THR A 21 21.00 17.63 4.87
N PRO A 22 19.91 18.36 5.25
CA PRO A 22 19.99 19.77 5.60
C PRO A 22 20.97 20.00 6.77
N LEU A 23 21.60 21.16 6.80
CA LEU A 23 22.40 21.57 7.96
C LEU A 23 21.50 21.78 9.17
N ALA A 24 22.07 21.63 10.36
CA ALA A 24 21.38 21.91 11.62
C ALA A 24 20.79 23.33 11.61
N GLN A 25 19.49 23.47 11.87
CA GLN A 25 18.79 24.75 11.95
C GLN A 25 17.54 24.68 12.83
N GLY A 26 17.33 25.67 13.67
CA GLY A 26 16.22 25.69 14.63
C GLY A 26 16.28 24.49 15.58
N LEU A 27 15.23 23.66 15.57
CA LEU A 27 15.14 22.43 16.35
C LEU A 27 15.66 21.17 15.63
N TYR A 28 16.04 21.31 14.36
CA TYR A 28 16.58 20.22 13.57
C TYR A 28 18.09 20.10 13.77
N ASP A 29 18.54 18.92 14.17
CA ASP A 29 19.95 18.55 14.25
C ASP A 29 20.12 17.19 13.57
N PRO A 30 20.88 17.10 12.45
CA PRO A 30 21.10 15.84 11.75
C PRO A 30 21.81 14.77 12.61
N ALA A 31 22.52 15.16 13.67
CA ALA A 31 23.12 14.23 14.60
C ALA A 31 22.09 13.45 15.41
N LEU A 32 20.85 13.93 15.48
CA LEU A 32 19.72 13.28 16.14
C LEU A 32 18.89 12.41 15.18
N ASP A 33 19.17 12.42 13.89
CA ASP A 33 18.50 11.59 12.91
C ASP A 33 18.74 10.12 13.21
N LYS A 34 17.66 9.35 13.11
CA LYS A 34 17.66 7.89 13.34
C LYS A 34 17.03 7.22 12.14
N ASP A 35 17.39 5.95 11.97
CA ASP A 35 16.74 5.09 10.99
C ASP A 35 15.23 5.08 11.23
N SER A 36 14.48 5.52 10.23
CA SER A 36 13.03 5.64 10.28
C SER A 36 12.43 5.54 8.88
N CYS A 37 11.15 5.18 8.82
CA CYS A 37 10.41 5.16 7.58
C CYS A 37 10.44 6.50 6.86
N GLY A 38 10.42 6.47 5.51
CA GLY A 38 10.17 7.65 4.68
C GLY A 38 8.68 7.79 4.38
N VAL A 39 8.14 8.98 4.54
CA VAL A 39 6.75 9.31 4.19
C VAL A 39 6.71 10.56 3.34
N GLY A 40 5.96 10.50 2.23
CA GLY A 40 5.75 11.64 1.35
C GLY A 40 4.27 11.83 1.06
N PHE A 41 3.85 13.08 0.89
CA PHE A 41 2.48 13.43 0.57
C PHE A 41 2.46 14.56 -0.46
N ILE A 42 1.63 14.41 -1.50
CA ILE A 42 1.37 15.44 -2.50
C ILE A 42 -0.13 15.54 -2.78
N ALA A 43 -0.65 16.75 -2.94
CA ALA A 43 -2.04 16.98 -3.29
C ALA A 43 -2.21 18.24 -4.14
N ASP A 44 -3.17 18.19 -5.07
CA ASP A 44 -3.68 19.41 -5.75
C ASP A 44 -4.70 20.08 -4.84
N ILE A 45 -4.40 21.32 -4.40
CA ILE A 45 -5.23 22.09 -3.45
C ILE A 45 -6.64 22.35 -4.01
N LYS A 46 -6.79 22.39 -5.34
CA LYS A 46 -8.08 22.57 -6.01
C LYS A 46 -8.81 21.25 -6.28
N GLY A 47 -8.24 20.11 -5.87
CA GLY A 47 -8.83 18.80 -6.05
C GLY A 47 -8.85 18.28 -7.50
N ARG A 48 -8.04 18.86 -8.40
CA ARG A 48 -7.97 18.42 -9.80
C ARG A 48 -7.18 17.13 -9.89
N LYS A 49 -7.82 16.11 -10.45
CA LYS A 49 -7.18 14.79 -10.65
C LYS A 49 -6.30 14.82 -11.89
N SER A 50 -5.11 14.23 -11.79
CA SER A 50 -4.20 14.04 -12.92
C SER A 50 -3.38 12.76 -12.74
N HIS A 51 -2.89 12.21 -13.84
CA HIS A 51 -1.91 11.13 -13.82
C HIS A 51 -0.52 11.64 -13.38
N GLN A 52 -0.19 12.89 -13.73
CA GLN A 52 1.06 13.54 -13.32
C GLN A 52 1.27 13.46 -11.80
N LEU A 53 0.19 13.60 -11.01
CA LEU A 53 0.28 13.52 -9.56
C LEU A 53 0.67 12.12 -9.08
N ILE A 54 0.30 11.06 -9.81
CA ILE A 54 0.77 9.69 -9.53
C ILE A 54 2.26 9.57 -9.82
N GLU A 55 2.72 10.07 -10.96
CA GLU A 55 4.15 10.08 -11.32
C GLU A 55 4.97 10.87 -10.31
N ASP A 56 4.48 12.03 -9.87
CA ASP A 56 5.14 12.83 -8.83
C ASP A 56 5.18 12.10 -7.48
N GLY A 57 4.10 11.38 -7.12
CA GLY A 57 4.07 10.52 -5.94
C GLY A 57 5.11 9.39 -6.00
N LEU A 58 5.23 8.71 -7.14
CA LEU A 58 6.26 7.68 -7.36
C LEU A 58 7.67 8.28 -7.31
N ARG A 59 7.85 9.48 -7.86
CA ARG A 59 9.14 10.21 -7.79
C ARG A 59 9.51 10.57 -6.35
N ILE A 60 8.53 11.05 -5.54
CA ILE A 60 8.74 11.30 -4.10
C ILE A 60 9.19 10.00 -3.42
N LEU A 61 8.57 8.87 -3.73
CA LEU A 61 8.95 7.58 -3.16
C LEU A 61 10.40 7.22 -3.51
N CYS A 62 10.82 7.37 -4.76
CA CYS A 62 12.20 7.14 -5.18
C CYS A 62 13.19 8.08 -4.45
N ASN A 63 12.80 9.33 -4.22
CA ASN A 63 13.64 10.28 -3.45
C ASN A 63 13.76 9.90 -1.96
N LEU A 64 12.89 9.01 -1.46
CA LEU A 64 12.95 8.46 -0.10
C LEU A 64 13.73 7.13 -0.02
N GLU A 65 14.43 6.72 -1.08
CA GLU A 65 15.18 5.45 -1.12
C GLU A 65 16.15 5.32 0.07
N HIS A 66 16.84 6.41 0.42
CA HIS A 66 17.74 6.48 1.57
C HIS A 66 17.05 6.23 2.93
N ARG A 67 15.71 6.21 2.97
CA ARG A 67 14.90 5.89 4.16
C ARG A 67 14.37 4.46 4.13
N GLY A 68 14.77 3.66 3.15
CA GLY A 68 14.39 2.25 3.03
C GLY A 68 15.49 1.32 3.55
N ALA A 69 15.10 0.20 4.13
CA ALA A 69 16.06 -0.86 4.45
C ALA A 69 16.13 -1.85 3.29
N VAL A 70 17.35 -2.34 3.06
CA VAL A 70 17.67 -3.41 2.10
C VAL A 70 18.03 -4.64 2.90
N GLY A 71 17.41 -5.79 2.57
CA GLY A 71 17.70 -7.06 3.21
C GLY A 71 19.03 -7.69 2.74
N ALA A 72 19.27 -8.94 3.10
CA ALA A 72 20.41 -9.71 2.61
C ALA A 72 20.35 -9.91 1.07
N ASP A 73 19.17 -9.97 0.49
CA ASP A 73 18.95 -9.89 -0.96
C ASP A 73 18.89 -8.41 -1.36
N PRO A 74 19.78 -7.91 -2.22
CA PRO A 74 19.82 -6.49 -2.60
C PRO A 74 18.55 -5.98 -3.29
N ARG A 75 17.66 -6.87 -3.77
CA ARG A 75 16.37 -6.55 -4.37
C ARG A 75 15.19 -6.83 -3.43
N MET A 76 15.45 -7.00 -2.14
CA MET A 76 14.44 -7.17 -1.10
C MET A 76 14.35 -5.91 -0.26
N GLY A 77 13.24 -5.18 -0.39
CA GLY A 77 12.92 -4.05 0.47
C GLY A 77 11.99 -4.43 1.63
N ASP A 78 12.00 -3.63 2.69
CA ASP A 78 11.10 -3.80 3.83
C ASP A 78 9.63 -3.49 3.48
N GLY A 79 9.42 -2.76 2.39
CA GLY A 79 8.12 -2.45 1.85
C GLY A 79 7.97 -1.01 1.39
N ALA A 80 7.27 -0.85 0.30
CA ALA A 80 6.86 0.46 -0.22
C ALA A 80 5.42 0.43 -0.71
N GLY A 81 4.79 1.60 -0.80
CA GLY A 81 3.43 1.70 -1.29
C GLY A 81 2.96 3.12 -1.51
N ILE A 82 1.81 3.20 -2.18
CA ILE A 82 1.11 4.43 -2.51
C ILE A 82 -0.38 4.30 -2.19
N LEU A 83 -0.94 5.31 -1.55
CA LEU A 83 -2.37 5.49 -1.36
C LEU A 83 -2.81 6.66 -2.26
N VAL A 84 -3.86 6.42 -3.04
CA VAL A 84 -4.45 7.41 -3.95
C VAL A 84 -5.97 7.41 -3.84
N GLN A 85 -6.63 8.45 -4.33
CA GLN A 85 -8.08 8.40 -4.52
C GLN A 85 -8.44 7.33 -5.55
N ILE A 86 -9.66 6.77 -5.47
CA ILE A 86 -10.14 5.81 -6.48
C ILE A 86 -10.07 6.46 -7.86
N PRO A 87 -9.26 5.90 -8.80
CA PRO A 87 -9.15 6.39 -10.17
C PRO A 87 -10.34 5.86 -10.99
N HIS A 88 -11.50 6.51 -10.86
CA HIS A 88 -12.76 6.04 -11.45
C HIS A 88 -12.66 5.83 -12.96
N LYS A 89 -12.03 6.75 -13.69
CA LYS A 89 -11.87 6.68 -15.15
C LYS A 89 -11.12 5.41 -15.57
N PHE A 90 -10.05 5.07 -14.85
CA PHE A 90 -9.29 3.85 -15.03
C PHE A 90 -10.14 2.61 -14.74
N PHE A 91 -10.76 2.54 -13.55
CA PHE A 91 -11.55 1.36 -13.18
C PHE A 91 -12.76 1.18 -14.09
N ALA A 92 -13.47 2.26 -14.48
CA ALA A 92 -14.59 2.17 -15.39
C ALA A 92 -14.20 1.54 -16.75
N LYS A 93 -13.01 1.88 -17.29
CA LYS A 93 -12.46 1.26 -18.48
C LYS A 93 -12.14 -0.22 -18.27
N LYS A 94 -11.37 -0.55 -17.21
CA LYS A 94 -10.91 -1.92 -16.97
C LYS A 94 -12.01 -2.90 -16.57
N THR A 95 -13.07 -2.42 -15.92
CA THR A 95 -14.16 -3.28 -15.46
C THR A 95 -15.19 -3.60 -16.56
N ILE A 96 -15.31 -2.76 -17.59
CA ILE A 96 -16.16 -3.06 -18.77
C ILE A 96 -15.71 -4.37 -19.42
N GLU A 97 -14.41 -4.57 -19.57
CA GLU A 97 -13.82 -5.78 -20.17
C GLU A 97 -14.17 -7.06 -19.35
N LEU A 98 -14.52 -6.88 -18.07
CA LEU A 98 -14.91 -7.95 -17.14
C LEU A 98 -16.44 -8.09 -17.01
N GLY A 99 -17.22 -7.35 -17.79
CA GLY A 99 -18.68 -7.31 -17.69
C GLY A 99 -19.20 -6.59 -16.43
N ILE A 100 -18.36 -5.83 -15.73
CA ILE A 100 -18.73 -5.11 -14.51
C ILE A 100 -19.04 -3.65 -14.87
N LYS A 101 -20.29 -3.23 -14.65
CA LYS A 101 -20.70 -1.83 -14.78
C LYS A 101 -20.59 -1.13 -13.45
N LEU A 102 -19.64 -0.22 -13.29
CA LEU A 102 -19.47 0.56 -12.07
C LEU A 102 -20.53 1.66 -11.95
N PRO A 103 -21.07 1.89 -10.74
CA PRO A 103 -21.84 3.09 -10.42
C PRO A 103 -20.99 4.36 -10.46
N LYS A 104 -21.60 5.50 -10.13
CA LYS A 104 -20.87 6.78 -10.02
C LYS A 104 -19.81 6.73 -8.90
N PRO A 105 -18.76 7.60 -8.98
CA PRO A 105 -17.83 7.79 -7.86
C PRO A 105 -18.56 8.04 -6.55
N GLY A 106 -18.08 7.39 -5.47
CA GLY A 106 -18.71 7.44 -4.14
C GLY A 106 -19.87 6.44 -3.93
N GLU A 107 -20.43 5.87 -5.01
CA GLU A 107 -21.51 4.87 -4.92
C GLU A 107 -20.98 3.42 -4.97
N TYR A 108 -19.69 3.24 -5.13
CA TYR A 108 -19.02 1.93 -5.05
C TYR A 108 -17.70 2.03 -4.31
N ALA A 109 -17.24 0.91 -3.82
CA ALA A 109 -15.96 0.78 -3.17
C ALA A 109 -15.05 -0.18 -3.93
N VAL A 110 -13.76 0.01 -3.77
CA VAL A 110 -12.71 -0.91 -4.23
C VAL A 110 -12.03 -1.53 -3.01
N GLY A 111 -12.08 -2.85 -2.92
CA GLY A 111 -11.24 -3.60 -2.00
C GLY A 111 -9.97 -4.06 -2.73
N TYR A 112 -8.79 -3.74 -2.19
CA TYR A 112 -7.53 -4.31 -2.64
C TYR A 112 -7.10 -5.40 -1.67
N LEU A 113 -6.81 -6.59 -2.18
CA LEU A 113 -6.60 -7.79 -1.39
C LEU A 113 -5.33 -8.53 -1.81
N PHE A 114 -4.56 -8.96 -0.83
CA PHE A 114 -3.64 -10.07 -1.00
C PHE A 114 -4.41 -11.37 -0.77
N MET A 115 -4.25 -12.31 -1.68
CA MET A 115 -4.99 -13.57 -1.70
C MET A 115 -4.02 -14.75 -1.79
N PRO A 116 -4.41 -15.93 -1.30
CA PRO A 116 -3.61 -17.13 -1.47
C PRO A 116 -3.31 -17.41 -2.94
N VAL A 117 -2.13 -17.98 -3.21
CA VAL A 117 -1.72 -18.38 -4.56
C VAL A 117 -2.58 -19.55 -5.06
N GLU A 118 -3.05 -20.43 -4.16
CA GLU A 118 -3.86 -21.59 -4.48
C GLU A 118 -5.29 -21.20 -4.91
N PRO A 119 -5.74 -21.54 -6.13
CA PRO A 119 -7.04 -21.13 -6.66
C PRO A 119 -8.24 -21.56 -5.83
N SER A 120 -8.22 -22.80 -5.28
CA SER A 120 -9.30 -23.33 -4.46
C SER A 120 -9.48 -22.52 -3.17
N TRP A 121 -8.39 -22.09 -2.55
CA TRP A 121 -8.41 -21.24 -1.36
C TRP A 121 -8.93 -19.83 -1.67
N ARG A 122 -8.57 -19.27 -2.84
CA ARG A 122 -9.16 -17.99 -3.28
C ARG A 122 -10.65 -18.09 -3.46
N GLN A 123 -11.16 -19.20 -4.00
CA GLN A 123 -12.60 -19.38 -4.20
C GLN A 123 -13.34 -19.40 -2.86
N ILE A 124 -12.86 -20.13 -1.86
CA ILE A 124 -13.44 -20.15 -0.52
C ILE A 124 -13.53 -18.71 0.07
N ILE A 125 -12.46 -17.92 -0.09
CA ILE A 125 -12.46 -16.53 0.39
C ILE A 125 -13.46 -15.67 -0.39
N ARG A 126 -13.55 -15.84 -1.72
CA ARG A 126 -14.53 -15.12 -2.55
C ARG A 126 -15.97 -15.45 -2.15
N ASP A 127 -16.25 -16.70 -1.80
CA ASP A 127 -17.57 -17.13 -1.34
C ASP A 127 -17.92 -16.48 0.00
N ILE A 128 -16.96 -16.39 0.94
CA ILE A 128 -17.13 -15.66 2.20
C ILE A 128 -17.41 -14.18 1.94
N TYR A 129 -16.71 -13.55 0.99
CA TYR A 129 -16.97 -12.17 0.58
C TYR A 129 -18.40 -12.02 0.07
N ALA A 130 -18.83 -12.87 -0.83
CA ALA A 130 -20.19 -12.83 -1.40
C ALA A 130 -21.26 -12.98 -0.31
N GLU A 131 -21.10 -13.95 0.61
CA GLU A 131 -22.01 -14.17 1.72
C GLU A 131 -22.11 -12.95 2.65
N VAL A 132 -20.94 -12.43 3.08
CA VAL A 132 -20.92 -11.33 4.05
C VAL A 132 -21.38 -10.02 3.42
N ILE A 133 -21.02 -9.72 2.16
CA ILE A 133 -21.50 -8.55 1.42
C ILE A 133 -23.03 -8.57 1.32
N ALA A 134 -23.61 -9.71 0.97
CA ALA A 134 -25.07 -9.87 0.89
C ALA A 134 -25.74 -9.71 2.26
N ARG A 135 -25.17 -10.31 3.32
CA ARG A 135 -25.65 -10.19 4.69
C ARG A 135 -25.66 -8.74 5.20
N GLU A 136 -24.65 -7.96 4.83
CA GLU A 136 -24.56 -6.53 5.20
C GLU A 136 -25.45 -5.63 4.31
N GLY A 137 -26.23 -6.22 3.40
CA GLY A 137 -27.16 -5.50 2.52
C GLY A 137 -26.47 -4.70 1.43
N LEU A 138 -25.23 -5.05 1.07
CA LEU A 138 -24.44 -4.48 -0.01
C LEU A 138 -24.48 -5.38 -1.25
N THR A 139 -23.92 -4.92 -2.36
CA THR A 139 -23.91 -5.65 -3.63
C THR A 139 -22.46 -5.93 -4.05
N LEU A 140 -22.13 -7.19 -4.27
CA LEU A 140 -20.91 -7.59 -4.93
C LEU A 140 -21.04 -7.29 -6.43
N LEU A 141 -20.25 -6.34 -6.94
CA LEU A 141 -20.26 -5.95 -8.35
C LEU A 141 -19.36 -6.87 -9.20
N GLY A 142 -18.25 -7.32 -8.64
CA GLY A 142 -17.36 -8.26 -9.31
C GLY A 142 -15.94 -8.24 -8.76
N TRP A 143 -15.08 -8.98 -9.47
CA TRP A 143 -13.68 -9.17 -9.12
C TRP A 143 -12.76 -8.85 -10.29
N ARG A 144 -11.56 -8.37 -9.99
CA ARG A 144 -10.50 -8.12 -10.96
C ARG A 144 -9.19 -8.69 -10.44
N ASP A 145 -8.47 -9.43 -11.26
CA ASP A 145 -7.07 -9.74 -11.03
C ASP A 145 -6.23 -8.50 -11.34
N VAL A 146 -5.35 -8.11 -10.42
CA VAL A 146 -4.43 -7.00 -10.65
C VAL A 146 -3.22 -7.51 -11.42
N PRO A 147 -2.88 -6.92 -12.58
CA PRO A 147 -1.67 -7.26 -13.29
C PRO A 147 -0.45 -6.84 -12.49
N THR A 148 0.56 -7.71 -12.45
CA THR A 148 1.82 -7.50 -11.75
C THR A 148 2.99 -7.96 -12.59
N ASP A 149 4.13 -7.26 -12.48
CA ASP A 149 5.41 -7.67 -13.06
C ASP A 149 6.43 -7.88 -11.94
N ASN A 150 6.76 -9.13 -11.65
CA ASN A 150 7.68 -9.49 -10.58
C ASN A 150 9.14 -9.62 -11.03
N SER A 151 9.47 -9.16 -12.24
CA SER A 151 10.82 -9.26 -12.81
C SER A 151 11.88 -8.54 -11.98
N THR A 152 11.48 -7.45 -11.30
CA THR A 152 12.38 -6.65 -10.46
C THR A 152 12.51 -7.16 -9.02
N LEU A 153 11.67 -8.09 -8.59
CA LEU A 153 11.70 -8.62 -7.24
C LEU A 153 12.95 -9.50 -7.00
N GLY A 154 13.42 -9.46 -5.76
CA GLY A 154 14.46 -10.39 -5.29
C GLY A 154 13.99 -11.85 -5.28
N GLU A 155 14.91 -12.77 -5.50
CA GLU A 155 14.60 -14.21 -5.53
C GLU A 155 14.06 -14.72 -4.18
N SER A 156 14.42 -14.06 -3.08
CA SER A 156 13.91 -14.36 -1.74
C SER A 156 12.45 -13.91 -1.52
N VAL A 157 11.99 -12.90 -2.28
CA VAL A 157 10.65 -12.31 -2.16
C VAL A 157 9.61 -13.05 -3.00
N LYS A 158 9.98 -13.47 -4.22
CA LYS A 158 9.08 -14.13 -5.20
C LYS A 158 8.28 -15.31 -4.63
N PRO A 159 8.87 -16.23 -3.83
CA PRO A 159 8.10 -17.36 -3.26
C PRO A 159 7.01 -16.92 -2.26
N THR A 160 7.10 -15.71 -1.72
CA THR A 160 6.14 -15.18 -0.74
C THR A 160 5.08 -14.28 -1.38
N GLU A 161 5.16 -14.06 -2.70
CA GLU A 161 4.27 -13.18 -3.44
C GLU A 161 2.81 -13.66 -3.37
N PRO A 162 1.87 -12.85 -2.88
CA PRO A 162 0.46 -13.20 -2.88
C PRO A 162 -0.16 -13.00 -4.27
N LYS A 163 -1.32 -13.59 -4.52
CA LYS A 163 -2.14 -13.18 -5.65
C LYS A 163 -2.82 -11.84 -5.33
N HIS A 164 -2.68 -10.88 -6.22
CA HIS A 164 -3.27 -9.54 -6.09
C HIS A 164 -4.65 -9.50 -6.74
N MET A 165 -5.67 -9.14 -5.96
CA MET A 165 -7.05 -9.05 -6.45
C MET A 165 -7.75 -7.78 -5.96
N GLN A 166 -8.69 -7.32 -6.77
CA GLN A 166 -9.61 -6.24 -6.41
C GLN A 166 -11.04 -6.76 -6.39
N VAL A 167 -11.81 -6.32 -5.40
CA VAL A 167 -13.25 -6.56 -5.29
C VAL A 167 -13.98 -5.23 -5.42
N PHE A 168 -15.03 -5.19 -6.23
CA PHE A 168 -15.90 -4.02 -6.40
C PHE A 168 -17.21 -4.26 -5.66
N ILE A 169 -17.58 -3.31 -4.80
CA ILE A 169 -18.73 -3.42 -3.89
C ILE A 169 -19.59 -2.17 -4.06
N GLY A 170 -20.85 -2.37 -4.40
CA GLY A 170 -21.81 -1.29 -4.53
C GLY A 170 -22.76 -1.19 -3.34
N HIS A 171 -23.54 -0.12 -3.30
CA HIS A 171 -24.71 -0.05 -2.43
C HIS A 171 -25.66 -1.21 -2.76
N GLY A 172 -26.42 -1.66 -1.75
CA GLY A 172 -27.55 -2.55 -1.98
C GLY A 172 -28.82 -1.77 -2.34
N LYS A 173 -29.96 -2.26 -1.88
CA LYS A 173 -31.25 -1.58 -2.07
C LYS A 173 -31.27 -0.20 -1.40
N LYS A 174 -30.64 -0.07 -0.23
CA LYS A 174 -30.51 1.20 0.50
C LYS A 174 -29.30 1.98 -0.02
N LYS A 175 -29.51 3.26 -0.32
CA LYS A 175 -28.43 4.20 -0.63
C LYS A 175 -27.92 4.83 0.67
N PHE A 176 -26.61 5.07 0.73
CA PHE A 176 -25.94 5.66 1.87
C PHE A 176 -25.25 6.97 1.44
N SER A 177 -25.10 7.89 2.37
CA SER A 177 -24.12 8.96 2.20
C SER A 177 -22.70 8.36 2.15
N GLU A 178 -21.76 9.06 1.56
CA GLU A 178 -20.38 8.59 1.44
C GLU A 178 -19.77 8.21 2.80
N GLY A 179 -19.99 9.05 3.83
CA GLY A 179 -19.50 8.79 5.18
C GLY A 179 -20.15 7.58 5.86
N GLU A 180 -21.45 7.32 5.61
CA GLU A 180 -22.11 6.11 6.09
C GLU A 180 -21.60 4.87 5.35
N PHE A 181 -21.36 4.99 4.03
CA PHE A 181 -20.83 3.90 3.23
C PHE A 181 -19.44 3.50 3.71
N GLU A 182 -18.54 4.46 3.97
CA GLU A 182 -17.23 4.19 4.56
C GLU A 182 -17.31 3.44 5.90
N ARG A 183 -18.21 3.85 6.79
CA ARG A 183 -18.40 3.13 8.07
C ARG A 183 -18.90 1.70 7.87
N ARG A 184 -19.81 1.47 6.91
CA ARG A 184 -20.27 0.11 6.56
C ARG A 184 -19.19 -0.73 5.94
N LEU A 185 -18.36 -0.15 5.09
CA LEU A 185 -17.20 -0.84 4.52
C LEU A 185 -16.18 -1.25 5.59
N TYR A 186 -15.99 -0.42 6.62
CA TYR A 186 -15.16 -0.80 7.77
C TYR A 186 -15.76 -2.00 8.52
N ILE A 187 -17.06 -1.98 8.81
CA ILE A 187 -17.78 -3.11 9.46
C ILE A 187 -17.66 -4.35 8.58
N LEU A 188 -17.94 -4.23 7.29
CA LEU A 188 -17.82 -5.30 6.30
C LEU A 188 -16.43 -5.94 6.32
N ARG A 189 -15.38 -5.11 6.24
CA ARG A 189 -13.99 -5.58 6.28
C ARG A 189 -13.70 -6.39 7.53
N LYS A 190 -14.14 -5.89 8.70
CA LYS A 190 -13.95 -6.59 9.99
C LYS A 190 -14.74 -7.89 10.05
N SER A 191 -15.98 -7.88 9.59
CA SER A 191 -16.84 -9.08 9.54
C SER A 191 -16.24 -10.16 8.65
N ILE A 192 -15.76 -9.82 7.46
CA ILE A 192 -15.10 -10.74 6.55
C ILE A 192 -13.80 -11.28 7.16
N SER A 193 -12.93 -10.39 7.66
CA SER A 193 -11.68 -10.81 8.29
C SER A 193 -11.92 -11.76 9.46
N ASN A 194 -12.91 -11.47 10.31
CA ASN A 194 -13.28 -12.36 11.40
C ASN A 194 -13.82 -13.70 10.91
N ALA A 195 -14.65 -13.73 9.86
CA ALA A 195 -15.17 -14.94 9.28
C ALA A 195 -14.06 -15.84 8.71
N ILE A 196 -13.05 -15.23 8.07
CA ILE A 196 -11.89 -15.93 7.51
C ILE A 196 -10.97 -16.41 8.64
N TYR A 197 -10.51 -15.54 9.54
CA TYR A 197 -9.51 -15.91 10.56
C TYR A 197 -10.04 -16.83 11.65
N ARG A 198 -11.35 -16.81 11.97
CA ARG A 198 -11.96 -17.74 12.93
C ARG A 198 -11.92 -19.20 12.47
N ARG A 199 -11.87 -19.44 11.16
CA ARG A 199 -11.78 -20.80 10.62
C ARG A 199 -10.45 -21.47 10.92
N ARG A 200 -9.37 -20.70 11.19
CA ARG A 200 -8.01 -21.17 11.50
C ARG A 200 -7.48 -22.24 10.52
N GLU A 201 -7.97 -22.21 9.29
CA GLU A 201 -7.62 -23.18 8.27
C GLU A 201 -6.44 -22.69 7.42
N ARG A 202 -5.67 -23.61 6.86
CA ARG A 202 -4.49 -23.28 6.03
C ARG A 202 -4.83 -22.39 4.84
N HIS A 203 -6.04 -22.51 4.30
CA HIS A 203 -6.48 -21.71 3.15
C HIS A 203 -6.60 -20.21 3.45
N THR A 204 -6.55 -19.78 4.72
CA THR A 204 -6.50 -18.37 5.09
C THR A 204 -5.09 -17.78 5.04
N ALA A 205 -4.06 -18.60 4.93
CA ALA A 205 -2.68 -18.14 4.79
C ALA A 205 -2.52 -17.32 3.49
N GLY A 206 -1.87 -16.16 3.61
CA GLY A 206 -1.69 -15.24 2.49
C GLY A 206 -2.88 -14.30 2.23
N TYR A 207 -4.00 -14.44 2.95
CA TYR A 207 -5.09 -13.48 2.88
C TYR A 207 -4.80 -12.24 3.73
N TYR A 208 -4.92 -11.07 3.11
CA TYR A 208 -4.84 -9.79 3.80
C TYR A 208 -5.61 -8.69 3.05
N PRO A 209 -6.60 -8.03 3.68
CA PRO A 209 -7.28 -6.89 3.07
C PRO A 209 -6.42 -5.63 3.20
N VAL A 210 -5.79 -5.24 2.10
CA VAL A 210 -4.91 -4.06 2.02
C VAL A 210 -5.72 -2.79 2.25
N SER A 211 -6.82 -2.63 1.52
CA SER A 211 -7.78 -1.52 1.68
C SER A 211 -9.17 -1.94 1.22
N ILE A 212 -10.22 -1.38 1.81
CA ILE A 212 -11.59 -1.43 1.30
C ILE A 212 -12.22 -0.05 1.56
N SER A 213 -12.49 0.71 0.50
CA SER A 213 -12.95 2.10 0.60
C SER A 213 -13.72 2.53 -0.64
N CYS A 214 -14.64 3.49 -0.48
CA CYS A 214 -15.24 4.20 -1.60
C CYS A 214 -14.48 5.49 -1.98
N ARG A 215 -13.40 5.82 -1.25
CA ARG A 215 -12.59 7.04 -1.44
C ARG A 215 -11.22 6.77 -2.01
N THR A 216 -10.52 5.77 -1.45
CA THR A 216 -9.10 5.54 -1.71
C THR A 216 -8.80 4.08 -2.03
N VAL A 217 -7.68 3.85 -2.69
CA VAL A 217 -7.11 2.53 -2.92
C VAL A 217 -5.61 2.57 -2.61
N ILE A 218 -5.08 1.46 -2.11
CA ILE A 218 -3.66 1.33 -1.77
C ILE A 218 -3.03 0.25 -2.64
N TYR A 219 -1.89 0.58 -3.24
CA TYR A 219 -0.96 -0.34 -3.88
C TYR A 219 0.30 -0.41 -3.04
N LYS A 220 0.70 -1.59 -2.60
CA LYS A 220 1.86 -1.78 -1.73
C LYS A 220 2.41 -3.20 -1.82
N GLY A 221 3.63 -3.40 -1.34
CA GLY A 221 4.25 -4.72 -1.26
C GLY A 221 5.64 -4.68 -0.65
N MET A 222 6.34 -5.81 -0.68
CA MET A 222 7.73 -5.93 -0.22
C MET A 222 8.68 -5.38 -1.29
N PHE A 223 8.70 -4.07 -1.45
CA PHE A 223 9.42 -3.35 -2.50
C PHE A 223 10.51 -2.46 -1.94
N LEU A 224 11.55 -2.25 -2.74
CA LEU A 224 12.32 -1.03 -2.75
C LEU A 224 11.50 0.10 -3.39
N ALA A 225 11.94 1.35 -3.23
CA ALA A 225 11.20 2.51 -3.70
C ALA A 225 10.89 2.48 -5.21
N ASP A 226 11.86 2.12 -6.01
CA ASP A 226 11.81 2.06 -7.48
C ASP A 226 10.98 0.88 -8.01
N GLN A 227 10.85 -0.20 -7.23
CA GLN A 227 10.14 -1.40 -7.65
C GLN A 227 8.61 -1.22 -7.66
N LEU A 228 8.04 -0.31 -6.87
CA LEU A 228 6.58 -0.16 -6.77
C LEU A 228 5.94 0.15 -8.13
N GLY A 229 6.47 1.13 -8.85
CA GLY A 229 6.00 1.47 -10.19
C GLY A 229 6.21 0.34 -11.19
N ALA A 230 7.40 -0.25 -11.21
CA ALA A 230 7.73 -1.36 -12.12
C ALA A 230 6.81 -2.58 -11.90
N TYR A 231 6.48 -2.87 -10.64
CA TYR A 231 5.66 -4.03 -10.28
C TYR A 231 4.18 -3.87 -10.65
N TYR A 232 3.63 -2.64 -10.60
CA TYR A 232 2.20 -2.38 -10.86
C TYR A 232 1.98 -1.61 -12.17
N PRO A 233 1.77 -2.28 -13.31
CA PRO A 233 1.45 -1.61 -14.58
C PRO A 233 0.25 -0.68 -14.51
N ASP A 234 -0.70 -0.92 -13.61
CA ASP A 234 -1.86 -0.05 -13.38
C ASP A 234 -1.46 1.41 -13.12
N LEU A 235 -0.36 1.62 -12.38
CA LEU A 235 0.12 2.95 -11.99
C LEU A 235 0.63 3.79 -13.16
N HIS A 236 0.87 3.18 -14.32
CA HIS A 236 1.31 3.84 -15.55
C HIS A 236 0.20 4.07 -16.59
N ASP A 237 -1.04 3.61 -16.31
CA ASP A 237 -2.17 3.89 -17.21
C ASP A 237 -2.57 5.37 -17.08
N ALA A 238 -2.58 6.11 -18.19
CA ALA A 238 -2.93 7.55 -18.20
C ALA A 238 -4.32 7.86 -17.60
N GLY A 239 -5.22 6.88 -17.54
CA GLY A 239 -6.52 6.99 -16.88
C GLY A 239 -6.45 6.82 -15.36
N PHE A 240 -5.30 6.41 -14.81
CA PHE A 240 -5.09 6.27 -13.37
C PHE A 240 -4.76 7.64 -12.76
N GLU A 241 -5.80 8.39 -12.41
CA GLU A 241 -5.75 9.79 -12.00
C GLU A 241 -6.13 9.95 -10.53
N SER A 242 -5.43 10.83 -9.81
CA SER A 242 -5.74 11.22 -8.43
C SER A 242 -5.45 12.69 -8.20
N ALA A 243 -6.09 13.31 -7.20
CA ALA A 243 -5.77 14.64 -6.71
C ALA A 243 -4.89 14.62 -5.46
N LEU A 244 -4.57 13.44 -4.94
CA LEU A 244 -3.62 13.26 -3.85
C LEU A 244 -2.88 11.92 -3.98
N ALA A 245 -1.66 11.87 -3.48
CA ALA A 245 -0.91 10.65 -3.26
C ALA A 245 -0.19 10.73 -1.90
N LEU A 246 -0.28 9.65 -1.13
CA LEU A 246 0.53 9.41 0.06
C LEU A 246 1.43 8.22 -0.22
N VAL A 247 2.73 8.41 -0.15
CA VAL A 247 3.72 7.35 -0.35
C VAL A 247 4.45 7.04 0.94
N HIS A 248 4.90 5.81 1.05
CA HIS A 248 5.62 5.34 2.22
C HIS A 248 6.72 4.36 1.81
N GLN A 249 7.94 4.63 2.26
CA GLN A 249 9.08 3.73 2.24
C GLN A 249 9.28 3.20 3.66
N ARG A 250 9.14 1.89 3.84
CA ARG A 250 9.25 1.27 5.16
C ARG A 250 10.70 1.01 5.53
N PHE A 251 11.04 1.31 6.78
CA PHE A 251 12.22 0.83 7.47
C PHE A 251 11.77 -0.04 8.66
N SER A 252 12.14 -1.33 8.65
CA SER A 252 11.69 -2.30 9.65
C SER A 252 12.74 -2.45 10.74
N THR A 253 12.53 -1.81 11.89
CA THR A 253 13.49 -1.85 13.00
C THR A 253 13.31 -3.05 13.93
N ASN A 254 12.08 -3.56 14.09
CA ASN A 254 11.74 -4.55 15.13
C ASN A 254 10.93 -5.75 14.62
N THR A 255 10.65 -5.83 13.34
CA THR A 255 9.83 -6.91 12.74
C THR A 255 10.43 -7.39 11.44
N PHE A 256 10.30 -8.68 11.13
CA PHE A 256 10.62 -9.15 9.78
C PHE A 256 9.65 -8.57 8.76
N PRO A 257 10.13 -8.13 7.58
CA PRO A 257 9.27 -7.61 6.54
C PRO A 257 8.36 -8.71 5.98
N THR A 258 7.11 -8.33 5.70
CA THR A 258 6.12 -9.17 5.01
C THR A 258 5.24 -8.29 4.14
N TRP A 259 4.58 -8.88 3.14
CA TRP A 259 3.65 -8.18 2.25
C TRP A 259 2.57 -7.41 3.00
N SER A 260 1.99 -7.99 4.06
CA SER A 260 0.94 -7.36 4.87
C SER A 260 1.45 -6.18 5.70
N LEU A 261 2.72 -6.23 6.14
CA LEU A 261 3.33 -5.19 6.97
C LEU A 261 3.88 -4.01 6.16
N ALA A 262 3.94 -4.08 4.84
CA ALA A 262 4.24 -2.92 4.02
C ALA A 262 3.22 -1.80 4.25
N HIS A 263 3.62 -0.55 4.12
CA HIS A 263 2.78 0.64 4.28
C HIS A 263 2.47 1.27 2.91
N PRO A 264 1.53 2.25 2.80
CA PRO A 264 0.72 2.79 3.89
C PRO A 264 -0.37 1.82 4.35
N TYR A 265 -0.87 2.04 5.54
CA TYR A 265 -2.08 1.40 6.06
C TYR A 265 -3.30 2.29 5.86
N ARG A 266 -4.46 1.65 5.86
CA ARG A 266 -5.73 2.32 5.97
C ARG A 266 -6.46 1.96 7.25
#